data_138b317daa6066f6f260177170ffd41b
#
_entry.id   138b317daa6066f6f260177170ffd41b
#
_cell.length_a   1.000
_cell.length_b   1.000
_cell.length_c   1.000
_cell.angle_alpha   90.00
_cell.angle_beta   90.00
_cell.angle_gamma   90.00
#
_symmetry.space_group_name_H-M   'P 1'
#
loop_
_entity.id
_entity.type
_entity.pdbx_description
1 polymer ?
#
loop_
_entity_poly.entity_id
_entity_poly.type
_entity_poly.pdbx_seq_one_letter_code
_entity_poly.pdbx_strand_id
1 'polypeptide(L)'
;MFFHLLPLSTSAPLWAPPDLLVALIFAWSLRRPDYVPIVTVAVVMLLADLMFQRPPGLMAFLVVAGCEYLRQRAAAMHEASFAGEWLAVSLTLVAITVGNRMVLALLAVKQAQLGLTLMQLLLTIAIYPLAVMFSQSVLGVRKPTPGDAAAMGARR
;
A
#
# COMPACT_ATOMS: atom_id res chain seq x y z
N MET A 1 29.65 -5.35 21.58
CA MET A 1 30.31 -4.29 20.81
C MET A 1 30.95 -4.77 19.50
N PHE A 2 31.30 -6.04 19.35
CA PHE A 2 32.00 -6.56 18.16
C PHE A 2 31.09 -6.75 16.93
N PHE A 3 29.80 -7.03 17.12
CA PHE A 3 28.84 -7.25 16.01
C PHE A 3 28.40 -5.96 15.29
N HIS A 4 28.66 -4.78 15.84
CA HIS A 4 28.39 -3.50 15.19
C HIS A 4 29.48 -3.05 14.20
N LEU A 5 30.61 -3.75 14.17
CA LEU A 5 31.74 -3.42 13.29
C LEU A 5 31.84 -4.32 12.06
N LEU A 6 30.98 -5.32 11.94
CA LEU A 6 30.89 -6.11 10.72
C LEU A 6 30.00 -5.34 9.70
N PRO A 7 30.58 -4.82 8.62
CA PRO A 7 29.83 -4.22 7.53
C PRO A 7 29.11 -5.32 6.75
N LEU A 8 27.97 -5.80 7.29
CA LEU A 8 27.20 -6.87 6.65
C LEU A 8 26.46 -6.42 5.37
N SER A 9 26.61 -5.17 4.97
CA SER A 9 26.04 -4.66 3.72
C SER A 9 26.84 -3.46 3.19
N THR A 10 28.00 -3.70 2.61
CA THR A 10 28.79 -2.68 1.88
C THR A 10 28.35 -2.51 0.43
N SER A 11 27.47 -3.34 -0.09
CA SER A 11 26.87 -3.15 -1.42
C SER A 11 25.53 -2.44 -1.28
N ALA A 12 25.42 -1.26 -1.92
CA ALA A 12 24.14 -0.61 -2.13
C ALA A 12 23.19 -1.65 -2.74
N PRO A 13 21.97 -1.82 -2.22
CA PRO A 13 21.04 -2.79 -2.75
C PRO A 13 20.77 -2.47 -4.22
N LEU A 14 21.16 -3.39 -5.11
CA LEU A 14 20.93 -3.28 -6.55
C LEU A 14 19.47 -3.48 -6.93
N TRP A 15 18.67 -3.95 -5.99
CA TRP A 15 17.27 -4.29 -6.17
C TRP A 15 16.42 -3.68 -5.04
N ALA A 16 15.35 -2.99 -5.40
CA ALA A 16 14.31 -2.55 -4.48
C ALA A 16 13.11 -3.51 -4.62
N PRO A 17 12.82 -4.36 -3.61
CA PRO A 17 11.69 -5.28 -3.67
C PRO A 17 10.37 -4.49 -3.71
N PRO A 18 9.32 -5.04 -4.37
CA PRO A 18 7.99 -4.43 -4.37
C PRO A 18 7.41 -4.39 -2.97
N ASP A 19 6.61 -3.36 -2.68
CA ASP A 19 5.93 -3.21 -1.40
C ASP A 19 4.62 -4.02 -1.40
N LEU A 20 4.74 -5.33 -1.14
CA LEU A 20 3.61 -6.26 -1.11
C LEU A 20 2.60 -5.90 -0.02
N LEU A 21 3.07 -5.35 1.11
CA LEU A 21 2.22 -4.97 2.22
C LEU A 21 1.24 -3.87 1.80
N VAL A 22 1.75 -2.82 1.17
CA VAL A 22 0.92 -1.71 0.67
C VAL A 22 -0.02 -2.19 -0.45
N ALA A 23 0.47 -3.02 -1.37
CA ALA A 23 -0.34 -3.60 -2.44
C ALA A 23 -1.54 -4.40 -1.89
N LEU A 24 -1.33 -5.25 -0.87
CA LEU A 24 -2.38 -6.03 -0.22
C LEU A 24 -3.35 -5.13 0.56
N ILE A 25 -2.85 -4.15 1.33
CA ILE A 25 -3.68 -3.20 2.06
C ILE A 25 -4.64 -2.48 1.11
N PHE A 26 -4.15 -2.00 -0.03
CA PHE A 26 -5.00 -1.30 -1.00
C PHE A 26 -5.99 -2.23 -1.70
N ALA A 27 -5.58 -3.46 -2.05
CA ALA A 27 -6.47 -4.45 -2.63
C ALA A 27 -7.65 -4.76 -1.69
N TRP A 28 -7.38 -4.88 -0.40
CA TRP A 28 -8.42 -5.17 0.60
C TRP A 28 -9.25 -3.94 0.95
N SER A 29 -8.65 -2.77 1.05
CA SER A 29 -9.37 -1.51 1.31
C SER A 29 -10.42 -1.20 0.25
N LEU A 30 -10.19 -1.58 -1.01
CA LEU A 30 -11.14 -1.41 -2.11
C LEU A 30 -12.21 -2.51 -2.15
N ARG A 31 -11.83 -3.77 -1.84
CA ARG A 31 -12.70 -4.93 -2.05
C ARG A 31 -13.49 -5.32 -0.82
N ARG A 32 -12.90 -5.19 0.35
CA ARG A 32 -13.49 -5.52 1.66
C ARG A 32 -13.00 -4.53 2.72
N PRO A 33 -13.50 -3.30 2.72
CA PRO A 33 -13.11 -2.29 3.70
C PRO A 33 -13.38 -2.73 5.14
N ASP A 34 -14.36 -3.63 5.35
CA ASP A 34 -14.72 -4.17 6.67
C ASP A 34 -13.60 -5.02 7.30
N TYR A 35 -12.77 -5.66 6.48
CA TYR A 35 -11.68 -6.53 6.97
C TYR A 35 -10.42 -5.76 7.36
N VAL A 36 -10.31 -4.52 6.93
CA VAL A 36 -9.10 -3.71 7.10
C VAL A 36 -9.47 -2.39 7.78
N PRO A 37 -9.78 -2.39 9.09
CA PRO A 37 -10.06 -1.16 9.81
C PRO A 37 -8.84 -0.22 9.75
N ILE A 38 -9.09 1.09 9.66
CA ILE A 38 -8.05 2.12 9.51
C ILE A 38 -7.01 2.03 10.62
N VAL A 39 -7.44 1.73 11.84
CA VAL A 39 -6.56 1.59 13.01
C VAL A 39 -5.56 0.45 12.80
N THR A 40 -6.01 -0.70 12.27
CA THR A 40 -5.13 -1.84 11.98
C THR A 40 -4.10 -1.48 10.91
N VAL A 41 -4.53 -0.79 9.84
CA VAL A 41 -3.60 -0.29 8.81
C VAL A 41 -2.55 0.63 9.41
N ALA A 42 -2.99 1.59 10.24
CA ALA A 42 -2.09 2.54 10.90
C ALA A 42 -1.06 1.82 11.78
N VAL A 43 -1.50 0.86 12.60
CA VAL A 43 -0.60 0.10 13.49
C VAL A 43 0.39 -0.75 12.68
N VAL A 44 -0.09 -1.50 11.69
CA VAL A 44 0.77 -2.35 10.85
C VAL A 44 1.79 -1.52 10.08
N MET A 45 1.39 -0.40 9.50
CA MET A 45 2.30 0.48 8.76
C MET A 45 3.28 1.19 9.68
N LEU A 46 2.86 1.57 10.90
CA LEU A 46 3.75 2.14 11.90
C LEU A 46 4.82 1.13 12.35
N LEU A 47 4.42 -0.12 12.58
CA LEU A 47 5.38 -1.20 12.87
C LEU A 47 6.34 -1.44 11.70
N ALA A 48 5.85 -1.39 10.48
CA ALA A 48 6.70 -1.50 9.28
C ALA A 48 7.69 -0.33 9.19
N ASP A 49 7.27 0.92 9.45
CA ASP A 49 8.16 2.08 9.49
C ASP A 49 9.29 1.89 10.51
N LEU A 50 8.96 1.38 11.70
CA LEU A 50 9.94 1.09 12.75
C LEU A 50 10.92 -0.03 12.34
N MET A 51 10.41 -1.11 11.73
CA MET A 51 11.24 -2.24 11.29
C MET A 51 12.20 -1.83 10.16
N PHE A 52 11.75 -0.99 9.24
CA PHE A 52 12.56 -0.51 8.12
C PHE A 52 13.40 0.72 8.45
N GLN A 53 13.42 1.15 9.72
CA GLN A 53 14.18 2.32 10.19
C GLN A 53 13.88 3.59 9.37
N ARG A 54 12.65 3.73 8.90
CA ARG A 54 12.15 4.93 8.24
C ARG A 54 11.67 5.94 9.29
N PRO A 55 11.53 7.23 8.95
CA PRO A 55 10.90 8.18 9.86
C PRO A 55 9.54 7.65 10.30
N PRO A 56 9.35 7.38 11.61
CA PRO A 56 8.15 6.69 12.08
C PRO A 56 6.90 7.53 11.81
N GLY A 57 5.87 6.91 11.26
CA GLY A 57 4.57 7.50 11.06
C GLY A 57 4.35 8.21 9.72
N LEU A 58 5.40 8.60 8.99
CA LEU A 58 5.22 9.29 7.71
C LEU A 58 4.57 8.38 6.66
N MET A 59 5.13 7.19 6.47
CA MET A 59 4.58 6.24 5.50
C MET A 59 3.23 5.69 5.98
N ALA A 60 3.10 5.43 7.29
CA ALA A 60 1.82 5.03 7.89
C ALA A 60 0.72 6.06 7.62
N PHE A 61 0.99 7.34 7.84
CA PHE A 61 0.04 8.42 7.56
C PHE A 61 -0.36 8.47 6.08
N LEU A 62 0.62 8.44 5.17
CA LEU A 62 0.37 8.52 3.73
C LEU A 62 -0.44 7.31 3.22
N VAL A 63 -0.15 6.11 3.72
CA VAL A 63 -0.90 4.89 3.35
C VAL A 63 -2.32 4.93 3.91
N VAL A 64 -2.51 5.37 5.15
CA VAL A 64 -3.85 5.55 5.75
C VAL A 64 -4.66 6.57 4.95
N ALA A 65 -4.07 7.72 4.60
CA ALA A 65 -4.73 8.72 3.75
C ALA A 65 -5.09 8.15 2.37
N GLY A 66 -4.20 7.36 1.77
CA GLY A 66 -4.45 6.64 0.51
C GLY A 66 -5.60 5.63 0.63
N CYS A 67 -5.64 4.86 1.71
CA CYS A 67 -6.74 3.93 1.99
C CYS A 67 -8.08 4.66 2.11
N GLU A 68 -8.12 5.77 2.83
CA GLU A 68 -9.35 6.54 3.00
C GLU A 68 -9.82 7.14 1.66
N TYR A 69 -8.91 7.68 0.87
CA TYR A 69 -9.21 8.16 -0.48
C TYR A 69 -9.79 7.06 -1.38
N LEU A 70 -9.19 5.86 -1.37
CA LEU A 70 -9.66 4.72 -2.16
C LEU A 70 -11.02 4.21 -1.66
N ARG A 71 -11.26 4.20 -0.35
CA ARG A 71 -12.55 3.80 0.24
C ARG A 71 -13.68 4.74 -0.17
N GLN A 72 -13.45 6.05 -0.12
CA GLN A 72 -14.45 7.03 -0.54
C GLN A 72 -14.85 6.85 -2.01
N ARG A 73 -13.92 6.37 -2.83
CA ARG A 73 -14.17 6.07 -4.24
C ARG A 73 -14.63 4.64 -4.52
N ALA A 74 -14.56 3.75 -3.54
CA ALA A 74 -14.88 2.33 -3.72
C ALA A 74 -16.30 2.11 -4.26
N ALA A 75 -17.29 2.90 -3.80
CA ALA A 75 -18.66 2.82 -4.28
C ALA A 75 -18.78 3.09 -5.79
N ALA A 76 -18.10 4.14 -6.27
CA ALA A 76 -18.07 4.46 -7.70
C ALA A 76 -17.25 3.45 -8.52
N MET A 77 -16.28 2.79 -7.89
CA MET A 77 -15.43 1.78 -8.51
C MET A 77 -16.03 0.37 -8.51
N HIS A 78 -17.14 0.12 -7.80
CA HIS A 78 -17.83 -1.18 -7.85
C HIS A 78 -18.33 -1.52 -9.26
N GLU A 79 -18.72 -0.50 -10.01
CA GLU A 79 -19.15 -0.63 -11.41
C GLU A 79 -17.98 -0.48 -12.39
N ALA A 80 -16.81 -0.01 -11.94
CA ALA A 80 -15.64 0.16 -12.78
C ALA A 80 -14.98 -1.18 -13.11
N SER A 81 -14.41 -1.23 -14.32
CA SER A 81 -13.56 -2.34 -14.74
C SER A 81 -12.33 -2.47 -13.83
N PHE A 82 -11.72 -3.66 -13.82
CA PHE A 82 -10.45 -3.89 -13.11
C PHE A 82 -9.37 -2.87 -13.50
N ALA A 83 -9.37 -2.42 -14.75
CA ALA A 83 -8.43 -1.40 -15.24
C ALA A 83 -8.60 -0.06 -14.49
N GLY A 84 -9.84 0.35 -14.20
CA GLY A 84 -10.14 1.56 -13.43
C GLY A 84 -9.65 1.44 -11.98
N GLU A 85 -9.84 0.28 -11.34
CA GLU A 85 -9.33 -0.02 -10.01
C GLU A 85 -7.79 0.05 -9.98
N TRP A 86 -7.14 -0.61 -10.93
CA TRP A 86 -5.68 -0.62 -11.06
C TRP A 86 -5.10 0.78 -11.28
N LEU A 87 -5.75 1.58 -12.14
CA LEU A 87 -5.33 2.96 -12.38
C LEU A 87 -5.44 3.82 -11.13
N ALA A 88 -6.53 3.71 -10.38
CA ALA A 88 -6.72 4.48 -9.14
C ALA A 88 -5.68 4.13 -8.08
N VAL A 89 -5.38 2.84 -7.90
CA VAL A 89 -4.34 2.37 -6.99
C VAL A 89 -2.97 2.85 -7.45
N SER A 90 -2.67 2.78 -8.74
CA SER A 90 -1.41 3.27 -9.31
C SER A 90 -1.20 4.76 -9.05
N LEU A 91 -2.23 5.59 -9.29
CA LEU A 91 -2.18 7.02 -9.00
C LEU A 91 -1.98 7.29 -7.51
N THR A 92 -2.64 6.54 -6.64
CA THR A 92 -2.48 6.66 -5.18
C THR A 92 -1.05 6.29 -4.75
N LEU A 93 -0.47 5.23 -5.30
CA LEU A 93 0.92 4.83 -5.04
C LEU A 93 1.91 5.90 -5.50
N VAL A 94 1.70 6.48 -6.69
CA VAL A 94 2.51 7.61 -7.18
C VAL A 94 2.41 8.79 -6.23
N ALA A 95 1.20 9.18 -5.82
CA ALA A 95 0.97 10.30 -4.92
C ALA A 95 1.66 10.08 -3.55
N ILE A 96 1.58 8.87 -2.99
CA ILE A 96 2.26 8.51 -1.73
C ILE A 96 3.77 8.59 -1.91
N THR A 97 4.31 8.04 -3.00
CA THR A 97 5.75 8.06 -3.26
C THR A 97 6.28 9.49 -3.41
N VAL A 98 5.58 10.32 -4.16
CA VAL A 98 5.93 11.74 -4.35
C VAL A 98 5.81 12.49 -3.02
N GLY A 99 4.69 12.34 -2.30
CA GLY A 99 4.45 12.96 -1.01
C GLY A 99 5.52 12.60 0.02
N ASN A 100 5.85 11.31 0.12
CA ASN A 100 6.91 10.83 1.00
C ASN A 100 8.26 11.47 0.66
N ARG A 101 8.62 11.54 -0.62
CA ARG A 101 9.87 12.17 -1.05
C ARG A 101 9.89 13.66 -0.78
N MET A 102 8.78 14.37 -1.01
CA MET A 102 8.69 15.80 -0.73
C MET A 102 8.88 16.11 0.75
N VAL A 103 8.21 15.35 1.62
CA VAL A 103 8.35 15.55 3.08
C VAL A 103 9.78 15.24 3.54
N LEU A 104 10.37 14.15 3.06
CA LEU A 104 11.76 13.80 3.39
C LEU A 104 12.75 14.85 2.88
N ALA A 105 12.50 15.45 1.72
CA ALA A 105 13.32 16.53 1.18
C ALA A 105 13.22 17.80 2.06
N LEU A 106 12.01 18.15 2.50
CA LEU A 106 11.79 19.27 3.42
C LEU A 106 12.49 19.08 4.76
N LEU A 107 12.51 17.83 5.26
CA LEU A 107 13.18 17.48 6.51
C LEU A 107 14.69 17.28 6.36
N ALA A 108 15.24 17.48 5.16
CA ALA A 108 16.64 17.23 4.82
C ALA A 108 17.14 15.80 5.22
N VAL A 109 16.24 14.83 5.24
CA VAL A 109 16.56 13.44 5.55
C VAL A 109 17.15 12.75 4.32
N LYS A 110 18.20 11.96 4.54
CA LYS A 110 18.85 11.21 3.47
C LYS A 110 17.85 10.24 2.80
N GLN A 111 17.65 10.40 1.51
CA GLN A 111 16.69 9.59 0.74
C GLN A 111 17.40 8.50 -0.05
N ALA A 112 16.69 7.39 -0.30
CA ALA A 112 17.13 6.38 -1.24
C ALA A 112 17.29 6.96 -2.65
N GLN A 113 18.16 6.38 -3.45
CA GLN A 113 18.36 6.79 -4.84
C GLN A 113 17.04 6.78 -5.60
N LEU A 114 16.81 7.78 -6.45
CA LEU A 114 15.60 7.92 -7.27
C LEU A 114 15.31 6.65 -8.07
N GLY A 115 16.34 6.06 -8.67
CA GLY A 115 16.20 4.84 -9.46
C GLY A 115 15.61 3.66 -8.68
N LEU A 116 16.07 3.44 -7.45
CA LEU A 116 15.55 2.38 -6.57
C LEU A 116 14.10 2.65 -6.16
N THR A 117 13.76 3.90 -5.86
CA THR A 117 12.38 4.27 -5.51
C THR A 117 11.42 4.08 -6.69
N LEU A 118 11.83 4.49 -7.90
CA LEU A 118 11.03 4.29 -9.11
C LEU A 118 10.89 2.81 -9.45
N MET A 119 11.96 2.02 -9.31
CA MET A 119 11.92 0.58 -9.49
C MET A 119 10.94 -0.08 -8.53
N GLN A 120 11.00 0.26 -7.24
CA GLN A 120 10.06 -0.23 -6.24
C GLN A 120 8.62 0.13 -6.58
N LEU A 121 8.37 1.37 -6.96
CA LEU A 121 7.05 1.85 -7.36
C LEU A 121 6.51 1.07 -8.56
N LEU A 122 7.29 0.95 -9.63
CA LEU A 122 6.89 0.22 -10.84
C LEU A 122 6.61 -1.26 -10.55
N LEU A 123 7.47 -1.91 -9.77
CA LEU A 123 7.28 -3.29 -9.37
C LEU A 123 6.04 -3.46 -8.49
N THR A 124 5.76 -2.52 -7.58
CA THR A 124 4.55 -2.56 -6.74
C THR A 124 3.29 -2.41 -7.59
N ILE A 125 3.27 -1.50 -8.56
CA ILE A 125 2.17 -1.33 -9.51
C ILE A 125 1.98 -2.59 -10.38
N ALA A 126 3.08 -3.18 -10.87
CA ALA A 126 3.03 -4.37 -11.70
C ALA A 126 2.57 -5.63 -10.93
N ILE A 127 2.94 -5.74 -9.66
CA ILE A 127 2.58 -6.90 -8.83
C ILE A 127 1.16 -6.78 -8.24
N TYR A 128 0.54 -5.60 -8.26
CA TYR A 128 -0.79 -5.37 -7.73
C TYR A 128 -1.85 -6.34 -8.28
N PRO A 129 -1.96 -6.58 -9.62
CA PRO A 129 -2.91 -7.56 -10.14
C PRO A 129 -2.66 -8.97 -9.61
N LEU A 130 -1.40 -9.36 -9.41
CA LEU A 130 -1.06 -10.66 -8.82
C LEU A 130 -1.48 -10.72 -7.35
N ALA A 131 -1.27 -9.66 -6.58
CA ALA A 131 -1.71 -9.56 -5.19
C ALA A 131 -3.24 -9.67 -5.08
N VAL A 132 -3.95 -9.05 -6.01
CA VAL A 132 -5.42 -9.16 -6.12
C VAL A 132 -5.84 -10.59 -6.44
N MET A 133 -5.24 -11.23 -7.43
CA MET A 133 -5.55 -12.62 -7.81
C MET A 133 -5.26 -13.59 -6.66
N PHE A 134 -4.13 -13.44 -6.01
CA PHE A 134 -3.76 -14.23 -4.83
C PHE A 134 -4.78 -14.06 -3.70
N SER A 135 -5.14 -12.82 -3.40
CA SER A 135 -6.13 -12.49 -2.36
C SER A 135 -7.50 -13.11 -2.66
N GLN A 136 -7.92 -13.13 -3.92
CA GLN A 136 -9.17 -13.78 -4.34
C GLN A 136 -9.12 -15.29 -4.24
N SER A 137 -8.02 -15.90 -4.68
CA SER A 137 -7.90 -17.36 -4.78
C SER A 137 -7.67 -18.02 -3.43
N VAL A 138 -6.85 -17.42 -2.57
CA VAL A 138 -6.42 -18.02 -1.30
C VAL A 138 -7.29 -17.53 -0.13
N LEU A 139 -7.62 -16.25 -0.10
CA LEU A 139 -8.32 -15.62 1.02
C LEU A 139 -9.81 -15.37 0.75
N GLY A 140 -10.29 -15.71 -0.45
CA GLY A 140 -11.70 -15.55 -0.83
C GLY A 140 -12.19 -14.09 -0.85
N VAL A 141 -11.28 -13.10 -0.86
CA VAL A 141 -11.60 -11.67 -0.85
C VAL A 141 -12.08 -11.25 -2.23
N ARG A 142 -13.39 -11.35 -2.46
CA ARG A 142 -14.05 -10.94 -3.72
C ARG A 142 -14.83 -9.65 -3.52
N LYS A 143 -15.04 -8.91 -4.60
CA LYS A 143 -16.01 -7.78 -4.58
C LYS A 143 -17.38 -8.32 -4.19
N PRO A 144 -18.14 -7.65 -3.28
CA PRO A 144 -19.51 -8.04 -3.00
C PRO A 144 -20.35 -7.94 -4.27
N THR A 145 -21.17 -8.95 -4.54
CA THR A 145 -22.12 -8.91 -5.66
C THR A 145 -23.28 -7.97 -5.32
N PRO A 146 -23.99 -7.42 -6.33
CA PRO A 146 -25.13 -6.54 -6.10
C PRO A 146 -26.21 -7.16 -5.18
N GLY A 147 -26.35 -8.49 -5.21
CA GLY A 147 -27.26 -9.24 -4.32
C GLY A 147 -26.82 -9.23 -2.86
N ASP A 148 -25.51 -9.29 -2.60
CA ASP A 148 -24.97 -9.26 -1.24
C ASP A 148 -25.13 -7.86 -0.62
N ALA A 149 -24.98 -6.80 -1.41
CA ALA A 149 -25.17 -5.42 -0.99
C ALA A 149 -26.65 -5.16 -0.60
N ALA A 150 -27.61 -5.68 -1.36
CA ALA A 150 -29.03 -5.61 -1.04
C ALA A 150 -29.37 -6.36 0.25
N ALA A 151 -28.79 -7.52 0.49
CA ALA A 151 -28.99 -8.31 1.71
C ALA A 151 -28.42 -7.64 2.96
N MET A 152 -27.31 -6.90 2.85
CA MET A 152 -26.75 -6.13 3.96
C MET A 152 -27.56 -4.86 4.24
N GLY A 153 -28.12 -4.21 3.22
CA GLY A 153 -29.01 -3.05 3.38
C GLY A 153 -30.34 -3.38 4.05
N ALA A 154 -30.86 -4.59 3.86
CA ALA A 154 -32.12 -5.05 4.46
C ALA A 154 -32.00 -5.43 5.96
N ARG A 155 -30.78 -5.50 6.50
CA ARG A 155 -30.51 -5.82 7.93
C ARG A 155 -30.23 -4.60 8.81
N ARG A 156 -30.35 -3.40 8.27
CA ARG A 156 -30.32 -2.13 9.01
C ARG A 156 -31.72 -1.54 9.09
#